data_29b5f6a545d585b4d513bacd96201a71
#
_entry.id   29b5f6a545d585b4d513bacd96201a71
#
_cell.length_a   1.000
_cell.length_b   1.000
_cell.length_c   1.000
_cell.angle_alpha   90.00
_cell.angle_beta   90.00
_cell.angle_gamma   90.00
#
_symmetry.space_group_name_H-M   'P 1'
#
loop_
_entity.id
_entity.type
_entity.pdbx_description
1 polymer ?
#
loop_
_entity_poly.entity_id
_entity_poly.type
_entity_poly.pdbx_seq_one_letter_code
_entity_poly.pdbx_strand_id
1 'polypeptide(L)'
;LVTIAEATGSVIDVNFGFVKPASLGDYTWMDVNRDGIQDVDEPALPGVTVTLTYEDGFAVTDASGNVVTAKTSDANGKYSFENLLPGGYKVSFQAPAGYEATTSDAGTDRALDSNGATASVTLAQDQTDETIDFGAVGTGVIGDQLFLDVNQNGGNAPDAGDKVLPGVKVTLTWTGPGGITRTYETTTDADGKYKFENLLPGDYKVSIDPETLQTAEPLLDVLTHSPAGDVENKTVVSDATKADSTAFATAMKLTANLTLTGEKNQNLDQDWGFGISADTAIKKAITDPDEVDQETFEFTPGKKVTYTLTLSNNGPGVATGVTVSDKLPAGVKFVKAEGDGTYDATTGVW
;
A
#
# COMPACT_ATOMS: atom_id res chain seq x y z
N LEU A 1 -28.16 31.06 47.69
CA LEU A 1 -28.09 31.66 49.03
C LEU A 1 -29.30 32.56 49.23
N VAL A 2 -30.15 32.23 50.21
CA VAL A 2 -31.28 33.09 50.58
C VAL A 2 -30.92 33.93 51.79
N THR A 3 -31.00 35.23 51.64
CA THR A 3 -30.70 36.17 52.74
C THR A 3 -32.02 36.76 53.23
N ILE A 4 -32.32 36.60 54.51
CA ILE A 4 -33.49 37.20 55.16
C ILE A 4 -33.02 38.52 55.80
N ALA A 5 -33.57 39.63 55.29
CA ALA A 5 -33.30 40.95 55.90
C ALA A 5 -34.15 41.13 57.15
N GLU A 6 -33.56 41.65 58.21
CA GLU A 6 -34.16 41.78 59.58
C GLU A 6 -35.45 42.56 59.66
N ALA A 7 -35.83 43.32 58.65
CA ALA A 7 -36.90 44.32 58.83
C ALA A 7 -38.22 44.05 58.19
N THR A 8 -38.41 43.05 57.35
CA THR A 8 -39.60 43.02 56.46
C THR A 8 -40.30 41.69 56.25
N GLY A 9 -40.01 40.67 56.94
CA GLY A 9 -40.90 39.55 56.77
C GLY A 9 -40.22 38.17 56.60
N SER A 10 -40.98 37.18 56.74
CA SER A 10 -40.66 35.76 56.48
C SER A 10 -40.62 35.52 55.02
N VAL A 11 -39.58 34.84 54.56
CA VAL A 11 -39.56 34.19 53.24
C VAL A 11 -40.24 32.84 53.46
N ILE A 12 -41.47 32.71 52.95
CA ILE A 12 -42.29 31.51 53.18
C ILE A 12 -42.31 30.53 52.03
N ASP A 13 -41.71 30.92 50.87
CA ASP A 13 -41.72 30.09 49.66
C ASP A 13 -40.30 29.77 49.14
N VAL A 14 -39.51 29.14 50.04
CA VAL A 14 -38.22 28.57 49.60
C VAL A 14 -38.44 27.10 49.24
N ASN A 15 -38.60 26.84 47.97
CA ASN A 15 -38.76 25.49 47.45
C ASN A 15 -37.39 24.94 46.97
N PHE A 16 -37.11 23.74 47.37
CA PHE A 16 -35.94 23.01 46.88
C PHE A 16 -36.41 21.90 45.91
N GLY A 17 -36.04 22.04 44.68
CA GLY A 17 -36.23 20.98 43.68
C GLY A 17 -34.95 20.13 43.59
N PHE A 18 -35.15 18.83 43.57
CA PHE A 18 -34.05 17.88 43.30
C PHE A 18 -34.29 17.23 41.94
N VAL A 19 -33.24 17.10 41.17
CA VAL A 19 -33.25 16.34 39.92
C VAL A 19 -32.33 15.15 40.07
N LYS A 20 -32.70 14.03 39.47
CA LYS A 20 -31.79 12.89 39.33
C LYS A 20 -30.84 13.15 38.18
N PRO A 21 -29.53 12.95 38.38
CA PRO A 21 -28.57 13.06 37.28
C PRO A 21 -28.83 12.04 36.19
N ALA A 22 -28.38 12.38 34.99
CA ALA A 22 -28.39 11.54 33.81
C ALA A 22 -26.96 11.15 33.41
N SER A 23 -26.82 10.24 32.48
CA SER A 23 -25.59 9.84 31.88
C SER A 23 -25.73 9.74 30.35
N LEU A 24 -24.62 9.86 29.66
CA LEU A 24 -24.51 9.80 28.21
C LEU A 24 -23.20 9.14 27.83
N GLY A 25 -23.22 8.25 26.90
CA GLY A 25 -22.02 7.60 26.34
C GLY A 25 -22.41 6.53 25.36
N ASP A 26 -21.51 5.85 24.81
CA ASP A 26 -21.49 4.49 24.31
C ASP A 26 -20.17 4.17 23.60
N TYR A 27 -20.16 4.05 22.26
CA TYR A 27 -19.17 3.28 21.55
C TYR A 27 -18.55 4.02 20.38
N THR A 28 -17.29 3.71 20.12
CA THR A 28 -16.58 4.16 18.92
C THR A 28 -15.92 2.97 18.24
N TRP A 29 -16.05 2.85 16.90
CA TRP A 29 -15.57 1.69 16.16
C TRP A 29 -14.94 2.05 14.82
N MET A 30 -14.22 1.08 14.25
CA MET A 30 -13.70 1.15 12.88
C MET A 30 -14.76 0.58 11.95
N ASP A 31 -15.40 1.42 11.19
CA ASP A 31 -16.34 1.02 10.14
C ASP A 31 -15.54 0.49 8.92
N VAL A 32 -15.35 -0.82 8.91
CA VAL A 32 -14.48 -1.50 7.94
C VAL A 32 -15.19 -1.67 6.60
N ASN A 33 -16.52 -1.85 6.61
CA ASN A 33 -17.33 -2.03 5.40
C ASN A 33 -17.90 -0.71 4.87
N ARG A 34 -17.79 0.39 5.65
CA ARG A 34 -18.18 1.77 5.31
C ARG A 34 -19.71 1.95 5.13
N ASP A 35 -20.50 1.19 5.83
CA ASP A 35 -21.94 1.30 5.76
C ASP A 35 -22.56 2.22 6.83
N GLY A 36 -21.77 2.66 7.81
CA GLY A 36 -22.18 3.55 8.90
C GLY A 36 -22.91 2.84 10.02
N ILE A 37 -22.94 1.50 10.02
CA ILE A 37 -23.60 0.65 11.00
C ILE A 37 -22.56 -0.16 11.76
N GLN A 38 -22.69 -0.25 13.07
CA GLN A 38 -21.80 -1.04 13.91
C GLN A 38 -22.08 -2.53 13.73
N ASP A 39 -21.17 -3.24 13.08
CA ASP A 39 -21.23 -4.69 12.91
C ASP A 39 -20.48 -5.45 14.01
N VAL A 40 -20.92 -6.68 14.28
CA VAL A 40 -20.35 -7.52 15.35
C VAL A 40 -18.88 -7.87 15.13
N ASP A 41 -18.40 -7.85 13.89
CA ASP A 41 -17.03 -8.17 13.50
C ASP A 41 -16.17 -6.92 13.27
N GLU A 42 -16.69 -5.74 13.58
CA GLU A 42 -15.93 -4.50 13.48
C GLU A 42 -15.15 -4.18 14.75
N PRO A 43 -13.88 -3.76 14.61
CA PRO A 43 -13.06 -3.47 15.78
C PRO A 43 -13.46 -2.18 16.47
N ALA A 44 -13.32 -2.15 17.79
CA ALA A 44 -13.33 -0.93 18.56
C ALA A 44 -12.30 0.09 18.07
N LEU A 45 -12.62 1.38 18.14
CA LEU A 45 -11.68 2.47 17.86
C LEU A 45 -11.32 3.21 19.15
N PRO A 46 -10.18 2.90 19.78
CA PRO A 46 -9.70 3.65 20.94
C PRO A 46 -9.11 5.01 20.52
N GLY A 47 -9.04 5.94 21.47
CA GLY A 47 -8.36 7.21 21.29
C GLY A 47 -9.19 8.31 20.63
N VAL A 48 -10.47 8.11 20.39
CA VAL A 48 -11.38 9.16 19.93
C VAL A 48 -11.57 10.17 21.08
N THR A 49 -11.31 11.43 20.83
CA THR A 49 -11.61 12.50 21.81
C THR A 49 -13.04 12.93 21.68
N VAL A 50 -13.80 12.80 22.78
CA VAL A 50 -15.21 13.17 22.86
C VAL A 50 -15.37 14.39 23.77
N THR A 51 -15.99 15.45 23.25
CA THR A 51 -16.22 16.70 23.98
C THR A 51 -17.70 16.93 24.13
N LEU A 52 -18.13 17.30 25.34
CA LEU A 52 -19.50 17.64 25.67
C LEU A 52 -19.63 19.15 25.92
N THR A 53 -20.57 19.78 25.25
CA THR A 53 -20.94 21.19 25.46
C THR A 53 -22.46 21.32 25.61
N TYR A 54 -22.91 22.44 26.13
CA TYR A 54 -24.32 22.82 25.89
C TYR A 54 -24.51 23.17 24.39
N GLU A 55 -25.76 23.24 23.95
CA GLU A 55 -26.09 23.52 22.54
C GLU A 55 -25.56 24.87 22.05
N ASP A 56 -25.41 25.83 22.95
CA ASP A 56 -24.84 27.15 22.69
C ASP A 56 -23.30 27.17 22.68
N GLY A 57 -22.67 26.02 22.92
CA GLY A 57 -21.20 25.83 22.88
C GLY A 57 -20.49 26.13 24.20
N PHE A 58 -21.20 26.50 25.28
CA PHE A 58 -20.59 26.69 26.59
C PHE A 58 -20.20 25.37 27.26
N ALA A 59 -19.22 25.46 28.15
CA ALA A 59 -18.75 24.30 28.92
C ALA A 59 -19.86 23.76 29.83
N VAL A 60 -20.00 22.44 29.91
CA VAL A 60 -20.95 21.77 30.75
C VAL A 60 -20.46 21.71 32.18
N THR A 61 -21.39 21.90 33.12
CA THR A 61 -21.17 21.68 34.55
C THR A 61 -22.03 20.52 35.00
N ASP A 62 -21.45 19.54 35.71
CA ASP A 62 -22.16 18.38 36.25
C ASP A 62 -23.10 18.74 37.41
N ALA A 63 -23.90 17.80 37.88
CA ALA A 63 -24.83 18.01 38.99
C ALA A 63 -24.13 18.32 40.33
N SER A 64 -22.81 18.10 40.43
CA SER A 64 -22.00 18.46 41.60
C SER A 64 -21.33 19.82 41.48
N GLY A 65 -21.50 20.50 40.33
CA GLY A 65 -20.91 21.80 40.04
C GLY A 65 -19.48 21.77 39.46
N ASN A 66 -19.00 20.60 39.04
CA ASN A 66 -17.69 20.48 38.42
C ASN A 66 -17.80 20.67 36.89
N VAL A 67 -16.78 21.28 36.30
CA VAL A 67 -16.69 21.38 34.82
C VAL A 67 -16.45 19.98 34.24
N VAL A 68 -17.30 19.58 33.30
CA VAL A 68 -17.15 18.34 32.55
C VAL A 68 -16.02 18.50 31.54
N THR A 69 -15.00 17.63 31.63
CA THR A 69 -13.86 17.63 30.69
C THR A 69 -14.08 16.62 29.58
N ALA A 70 -13.38 16.84 28.46
CA ALA A 70 -13.36 15.88 27.37
C ALA A 70 -12.94 14.47 27.84
N LYS A 71 -13.51 13.46 27.20
CA LYS A 71 -13.19 12.04 27.41
C LYS A 71 -12.43 11.52 26.19
N THR A 72 -11.72 10.41 26.41
CA THR A 72 -11.11 9.66 25.32
C THR A 72 -11.65 8.25 25.38
N SER A 73 -12.08 7.69 24.23
CA SER A 73 -12.55 6.31 24.18
C SER A 73 -11.43 5.34 24.61
N ASP A 74 -11.81 4.35 25.39
CA ASP A 74 -10.91 3.36 25.97
C ASP A 74 -10.47 2.29 24.93
N ALA A 75 -9.71 1.29 25.38
CA ALA A 75 -9.25 0.19 24.52
C ALA A 75 -10.38 -0.65 23.92
N ASN A 76 -11.58 -0.57 24.50
CA ASN A 76 -12.78 -1.24 24.01
C ASN A 76 -13.71 -0.29 23.24
N GLY A 77 -13.26 0.91 22.90
CA GLY A 77 -14.06 1.93 22.20
C GLY A 77 -15.09 2.64 23.07
N LYS A 78 -15.14 2.39 24.39
CA LYS A 78 -16.17 2.96 25.27
C LYS A 78 -15.78 4.34 25.78
N TYR A 79 -16.79 5.21 25.91
CA TYR A 79 -16.70 6.50 26.57
C TYR A 79 -17.98 6.78 27.37
N SER A 80 -17.91 7.60 28.44
CA SER A 80 -19.10 8.03 29.17
C SER A 80 -18.91 9.39 29.83
N PHE A 81 -20.03 10.11 29.94
CA PHE A 81 -20.23 11.29 30.78
C PHE A 81 -21.33 10.98 31.79
N GLU A 82 -20.99 11.10 33.03
CA GLU A 82 -21.87 10.77 34.13
C GLU A 82 -22.22 12.02 34.96
N ASN A 83 -23.26 11.88 35.82
CA ASN A 83 -23.68 12.92 36.73
C ASN A 83 -24.09 14.22 36.03
N LEU A 84 -24.70 14.10 34.82
CA LEU A 84 -25.17 15.25 34.05
C LEU A 84 -26.51 15.76 34.55
N LEU A 85 -26.74 17.06 34.46
CA LEU A 85 -28.07 17.63 34.66
C LEU A 85 -28.98 17.29 33.47
N PRO A 86 -30.30 17.12 33.65
CA PRO A 86 -31.24 17.04 32.53
C PRO A 86 -31.15 18.31 31.66
N GLY A 87 -31.12 18.14 30.34
CA GLY A 87 -31.02 19.27 29.41
C GLY A 87 -30.49 18.87 28.04
N GLY A 88 -30.34 19.89 27.18
CA GLY A 88 -29.77 19.72 25.82
C GLY A 88 -28.26 19.82 25.80
N TYR A 89 -27.64 18.90 25.08
CA TYR A 89 -26.19 18.79 24.93
C TYR A 89 -25.79 18.59 23.47
N LYS A 90 -24.59 19.03 23.16
CA LYS A 90 -23.90 18.74 21.92
C LYS A 90 -22.66 17.90 22.21
N VAL A 91 -22.60 16.72 21.61
CA VAL A 91 -21.43 15.83 21.60
C VAL A 91 -20.63 16.11 20.36
N SER A 92 -19.31 16.19 20.47
CA SER A 92 -18.41 16.35 19.33
C SER A 92 -17.31 15.32 19.43
N PHE A 93 -17.06 14.60 18.32
CA PHE A 93 -16.04 13.58 18.20
C PHE A 93 -14.87 14.08 17.35
N GLN A 94 -13.69 13.82 17.82
CA GLN A 94 -12.45 14.02 17.07
C GLN A 94 -11.76 12.67 16.90
N ALA A 95 -11.78 12.17 15.69
CA ALA A 95 -11.09 10.92 15.35
C ALA A 95 -9.57 11.03 15.52
N PRO A 96 -8.87 9.94 15.85
CA PRO A 96 -7.42 9.88 15.75
C PRO A 96 -6.94 10.15 14.33
N ALA A 97 -5.65 10.52 14.17
CA ALA A 97 -5.06 10.71 12.86
C ALA A 97 -5.18 9.43 11.99
N GLY A 98 -5.48 9.60 10.71
CA GLY A 98 -5.71 8.50 9.77
C GLY A 98 -7.15 8.00 9.70
N TYR A 99 -8.04 8.61 10.48
CA TYR A 99 -9.47 8.30 10.49
C TYR A 99 -10.31 9.56 10.26
N GLU A 100 -11.50 9.36 9.73
CA GLU A 100 -12.57 10.36 9.63
C GLU A 100 -13.92 9.73 9.98
N ALA A 101 -14.94 10.55 10.27
CA ALA A 101 -16.27 10.05 10.56
C ALA A 101 -16.85 9.30 9.36
N THR A 102 -17.47 8.17 9.63
CA THR A 102 -18.26 7.46 8.62
C THR A 102 -19.61 8.14 8.35
N THR A 103 -20.41 7.57 7.46
CA THR A 103 -21.78 8.02 7.17
C THR A 103 -22.62 8.00 8.45
N SER A 104 -23.30 9.13 8.74
CA SER A 104 -24.18 9.24 9.90
C SER A 104 -25.59 8.79 9.59
N ASP A 105 -26.31 8.40 10.67
CA ASP A 105 -27.72 8.02 10.64
C ASP A 105 -28.06 6.94 9.60
N ALA A 106 -27.15 5.98 9.43
CA ALA A 106 -27.34 4.83 8.56
C ALA A 106 -28.20 3.75 9.25
N GLY A 107 -29.12 3.15 8.49
CA GLY A 107 -29.99 2.11 9.05
C GLY A 107 -31.18 2.65 9.84
N THR A 108 -31.74 1.82 10.71
CA THR A 108 -32.97 2.12 11.46
C THR A 108 -32.81 1.98 12.96
N ASP A 109 -31.71 1.39 13.43
CA ASP A 109 -31.41 1.21 14.86
C ASP A 109 -30.37 2.25 15.28
N ARG A 110 -30.84 3.20 16.10
CA ARG A 110 -29.99 4.30 16.58
C ARG A 110 -28.95 3.89 17.61
N ALA A 111 -29.01 2.69 18.11
CA ALA A 111 -28.01 2.13 19.02
C ALA A 111 -26.88 1.43 18.28
N LEU A 112 -26.94 1.40 16.95
CA LEU A 112 -25.93 0.75 16.08
C LEU A 112 -25.48 1.67 14.94
N ASP A 113 -26.09 2.87 14.78
CA ASP A 113 -25.68 3.80 13.74
C ASP A 113 -24.64 4.82 14.24
N SER A 114 -23.84 5.34 13.33
CA SER A 114 -22.95 6.45 13.64
C SER A 114 -23.71 7.76 13.67
N ASN A 115 -23.51 8.57 14.70
CA ASN A 115 -24.06 9.92 14.75
C ASN A 115 -23.17 10.97 14.05
N GLY A 116 -22.08 10.53 13.40
CA GLY A 116 -21.13 11.39 12.73
C GLY A 116 -20.24 12.20 13.69
N ALA A 117 -19.57 13.23 13.17
CA ALA A 117 -18.63 14.01 13.96
C ALA A 117 -19.27 14.88 15.06
N THR A 118 -20.59 15.11 15.00
CA THR A 118 -21.34 15.87 16.03
C THR A 118 -22.77 15.38 16.14
N ALA A 119 -23.26 15.27 17.36
CA ALA A 119 -24.64 14.92 17.65
C ALA A 119 -25.25 15.88 18.68
N SER A 120 -26.56 16.13 18.60
CA SER A 120 -27.35 16.82 19.63
C SER A 120 -28.23 15.81 20.37
N VAL A 121 -28.26 15.90 21.70
CA VAL A 121 -28.99 14.99 22.55
C VAL A 121 -29.71 15.77 23.67
N THR A 122 -30.91 15.35 24.05
CA THR A 122 -31.62 15.91 25.19
C THR A 122 -31.84 14.82 26.24
N LEU A 123 -31.25 15.00 27.41
CA LEU A 123 -31.34 14.05 28.52
C LEU A 123 -32.48 14.41 29.44
N ALA A 124 -33.34 13.45 29.73
CA ALA A 124 -34.28 13.51 30.82
C ALA A 124 -33.59 13.16 32.16
N GLN A 125 -34.25 13.48 33.29
CA GLN A 125 -33.71 13.03 34.57
C GLN A 125 -33.72 11.50 34.68
N ASP A 126 -32.67 10.94 35.33
CA ASP A 126 -32.49 9.51 35.54
C ASP A 126 -32.28 8.70 34.21
N GLN A 127 -32.05 9.40 33.10
CA GLN A 127 -31.79 8.78 31.79
C GLN A 127 -30.34 8.39 31.65
N THR A 128 -30.11 7.18 31.15
CA THR A 128 -28.86 6.76 30.54
C THR A 128 -29.08 6.69 29.03
N ASP A 129 -28.34 7.46 28.26
CA ASP A 129 -28.39 7.45 26.80
C ASP A 129 -27.14 6.76 26.22
N GLU A 130 -27.35 5.63 25.58
CA GLU A 130 -26.32 4.78 24.94
C GLU A 130 -26.57 4.68 23.43
N THR A 131 -27.05 5.78 22.82
CA THR A 131 -27.32 5.84 21.37
C THR A 131 -26.51 6.88 20.65
N ILE A 132 -25.47 7.39 21.30
CA ILE A 132 -24.58 8.40 20.69
C ILE A 132 -23.25 7.75 20.39
N ASP A 133 -23.12 7.26 19.18
CA ASP A 133 -22.06 6.41 18.69
C ASP A 133 -21.22 7.08 17.59
N PHE A 134 -19.98 6.64 17.44
CA PHE A 134 -19.07 7.19 16.45
C PHE A 134 -18.35 6.09 15.66
N GLY A 135 -18.77 5.89 14.42
CA GLY A 135 -18.05 5.09 13.45
C GLY A 135 -17.02 5.90 12.67
N ALA A 136 -15.89 5.32 12.40
CA ALA A 136 -14.83 5.97 11.66
C ALA A 136 -14.27 5.10 10.55
N VAL A 137 -14.01 5.71 9.39
CA VAL A 137 -13.36 5.11 8.22
C VAL A 137 -11.93 5.58 8.09
N GLY A 138 -11.10 4.83 7.37
CA GLY A 138 -9.73 5.20 7.12
C GLY A 138 -9.59 6.25 6.00
N THR A 139 -8.51 7.02 6.05
CA THR A 139 -8.12 8.01 5.03
C THR A 139 -6.86 7.60 4.29
N GLY A 140 -6.40 6.36 4.46
CA GLY A 140 -5.16 5.86 3.89
C GLY A 140 -5.21 5.65 2.37
N VAL A 141 -4.05 5.71 1.74
CA VAL A 141 -3.86 5.48 0.31
C VAL A 141 -2.63 4.61 0.09
N ILE A 142 -2.76 3.58 -0.75
CA ILE A 142 -1.67 2.76 -1.25
C ILE A 142 -1.79 2.67 -2.76
N GLY A 143 -0.69 2.82 -3.46
CA GLY A 143 -0.66 2.68 -4.91
C GLY A 143 0.70 3.00 -5.47
N ASP A 144 0.81 2.90 -6.76
CA ASP A 144 1.73 3.48 -7.71
C ASP A 144 1.67 2.77 -9.06
N GLN A 145 2.74 2.24 -9.61
CA GLN A 145 2.82 1.85 -11.01
C GLN A 145 3.48 0.47 -11.23
N LEU A 146 2.98 -0.26 -12.22
CA LEU A 146 3.60 -1.48 -12.73
C LEU A 146 4.20 -1.22 -14.11
N PHE A 147 5.44 -1.61 -14.31
CA PHE A 147 6.14 -1.44 -15.59
C PHE A 147 7.17 -2.54 -15.85
N LEU A 148 7.54 -2.69 -17.10
CA LEU A 148 8.66 -3.50 -17.55
C LEU A 148 9.89 -2.60 -17.67
N ASP A 149 10.89 -2.81 -16.84
CA ASP A 149 12.20 -2.14 -16.90
C ASP A 149 13.04 -2.81 -18.00
N VAL A 150 12.88 -2.30 -19.23
CA VAL A 150 13.50 -2.88 -20.42
C VAL A 150 15.00 -2.66 -20.44
N ASN A 151 15.45 -1.52 -19.94
CA ASN A 151 16.87 -1.15 -19.93
C ASN A 151 17.60 -1.63 -18.67
N GLN A 152 16.86 -2.19 -17.68
CA GLN A 152 17.36 -2.74 -16.42
C GLN A 152 18.23 -1.77 -15.62
N ASN A 153 17.85 -0.50 -15.62
CA ASN A 153 18.56 0.53 -14.88
C ASN A 153 18.12 0.66 -13.42
N GLY A 154 17.03 -0.04 -13.02
CA GLY A 154 16.56 -0.12 -11.64
C GLY A 154 15.85 1.15 -11.12
N GLY A 155 15.24 1.93 -12.01
CA GLY A 155 14.46 3.11 -11.64
C GLY A 155 13.19 2.76 -10.85
N ASN A 156 12.73 3.70 -10.00
CA ASN A 156 11.47 3.58 -9.25
C ASN A 156 10.25 4.01 -10.07
N ALA A 157 10.44 4.39 -11.32
CA ALA A 157 9.38 4.78 -12.24
C ALA A 157 9.84 4.46 -13.67
N PRO A 158 8.91 4.20 -14.60
CA PRO A 158 9.26 3.94 -15.99
C PRO A 158 9.95 5.15 -16.61
N ASP A 159 11.01 4.88 -17.35
CA ASP A 159 11.76 5.87 -18.11
C ASP A 159 11.65 5.65 -19.63
N ALA A 160 12.51 6.36 -20.40
CA ALA A 160 12.47 6.28 -21.85
C ALA A 160 12.92 4.88 -22.35
N GLY A 161 11.97 4.10 -22.81
CA GLY A 161 12.15 2.74 -23.31
C GLY A 161 11.47 1.67 -22.49
N ASP A 162 11.04 2.00 -21.28
CA ASP A 162 10.25 1.12 -20.43
C ASP A 162 8.81 1.01 -20.92
N LYS A 163 8.16 -0.07 -20.53
CA LYS A 163 6.79 -0.36 -20.93
C LYS A 163 5.90 -0.48 -19.71
N VAL A 164 4.90 0.39 -19.60
CA VAL A 164 3.87 0.28 -18.56
C VAL A 164 3.02 -0.98 -18.75
N LEU A 165 2.51 -1.55 -17.66
CA LEU A 165 1.77 -2.81 -17.65
C LEU A 165 0.30 -2.57 -17.26
N PRO A 166 -0.59 -2.28 -18.21
CA PRO A 166 -2.01 -2.14 -17.97
C PRO A 166 -2.71 -3.50 -17.82
N GLY A 167 -3.86 -3.51 -17.12
CA GLY A 167 -4.71 -4.69 -17.01
C GLY A 167 -4.23 -5.75 -16.01
N VAL A 168 -3.22 -5.43 -15.22
CA VAL A 168 -2.71 -6.35 -14.18
C VAL A 168 -3.54 -6.21 -12.91
N LYS A 169 -4.04 -7.32 -12.39
CA LYS A 169 -4.79 -7.36 -11.14
C LYS A 169 -3.84 -7.22 -9.95
N VAL A 170 -4.17 -6.29 -9.06
CA VAL A 170 -3.47 -6.05 -7.79
C VAL A 170 -4.44 -6.31 -6.65
N THR A 171 -4.01 -7.09 -5.69
CA THR A 171 -4.77 -7.43 -4.49
C THR A 171 -4.09 -6.85 -3.27
N LEU A 172 -4.86 -6.19 -2.41
CA LEU A 172 -4.40 -5.63 -1.15
C LEU A 172 -5.12 -6.33 0.00
N THR A 173 -4.38 -6.95 0.91
CA THR A 173 -4.94 -7.57 2.12
C THR A 173 -4.55 -6.76 3.34
N TRP A 174 -5.52 -6.24 4.06
CA TRP A 174 -5.36 -5.60 5.35
C TRP A 174 -5.50 -6.61 6.48
N THR A 175 -4.69 -6.44 7.53
CA THR A 175 -4.81 -7.18 8.79
C THR A 175 -4.98 -6.17 9.92
N GLY A 176 -6.15 -6.18 10.52
CA GLY A 176 -6.53 -5.28 11.60
C GLY A 176 -6.42 -5.89 12.99
N PRO A 177 -6.88 -5.15 14.01
CA PRO A 177 -6.94 -5.62 15.38
C PRO A 177 -7.69 -6.94 15.51
N GLY A 178 -7.22 -7.81 16.40
CA GLY A 178 -7.82 -9.14 16.59
C GLY A 178 -7.57 -10.13 15.45
N GLY A 179 -6.74 -9.78 14.44
CA GLY A 179 -6.46 -10.63 13.29
C GLY A 179 -7.55 -10.62 12.21
N ILE A 180 -8.45 -9.63 12.27
CA ILE A 180 -9.45 -9.41 11.23
C ILE A 180 -8.76 -9.07 9.92
N THR A 181 -9.17 -9.68 8.82
CA THR A 181 -8.62 -9.43 7.49
C THR A 181 -9.67 -8.92 6.53
N ARG A 182 -9.26 -7.99 5.65
CA ARG A 182 -10.07 -7.52 4.51
C ARG A 182 -9.19 -7.51 3.26
N THR A 183 -9.82 -7.84 2.14
CA THR A 183 -9.13 -7.88 0.85
C THR A 183 -9.80 -6.90 -0.11
N TYR A 184 -8.97 -6.10 -0.76
CA TYR A 184 -9.36 -5.15 -1.79
C TYR A 184 -8.69 -5.55 -3.10
N GLU A 185 -9.36 -5.30 -4.23
CA GLU A 185 -8.83 -5.61 -5.54
C GLU A 185 -8.94 -4.41 -6.46
N THR A 186 -7.93 -4.22 -7.30
CA THR A 186 -7.94 -3.24 -8.37
C THR A 186 -7.19 -3.80 -9.58
N THR A 187 -7.22 -3.06 -10.69
CA THR A 187 -6.50 -3.42 -11.91
C THR A 187 -5.75 -2.20 -12.39
N THR A 188 -4.53 -2.38 -12.88
CA THR A 188 -3.75 -1.27 -13.41
C THR A 188 -4.44 -0.63 -14.62
N ASP A 189 -4.42 0.68 -14.67
CA ASP A 189 -4.99 1.49 -15.76
C ASP A 189 -4.08 1.48 -17.02
N ALA A 190 -4.44 2.29 -18.02
CA ALA A 190 -3.70 2.39 -19.29
C ALA A 190 -2.25 2.87 -19.12
N ASP A 191 -1.95 3.57 -18.03
CA ASP A 191 -0.61 4.05 -17.68
C ASP A 191 0.13 3.08 -16.76
N GLY A 192 -0.44 1.89 -16.48
CA GLY A 192 0.10 0.90 -15.56
C GLY A 192 -0.08 1.27 -14.09
N LYS A 193 -0.88 2.29 -13.75
CA LYS A 193 -1.07 2.76 -12.38
C LYS A 193 -2.20 2.03 -11.68
N TYR A 194 -2.02 1.84 -10.36
CA TYR A 194 -3.05 1.31 -9.48
C TYR A 194 -3.15 2.14 -8.20
N LYS A 195 -4.32 2.12 -7.57
CA LYS A 195 -4.57 2.86 -6.34
C LYS A 195 -5.66 2.21 -5.51
N PHE A 196 -5.43 2.16 -4.19
CA PHE A 196 -6.41 1.86 -3.17
C PHE A 196 -6.56 3.08 -2.27
N GLU A 197 -7.77 3.48 -1.98
CA GLU A 197 -8.10 4.66 -1.19
C GLU A 197 -8.95 4.30 0.02
N ASN A 198 -9.05 5.25 0.95
CA ASN A 198 -9.89 5.10 2.13
C ASN A 198 -9.50 3.93 3.03
N LEU A 199 -8.22 3.70 3.15
CA LEU A 199 -7.66 2.58 3.89
C LEU A 199 -7.51 2.92 5.37
N LEU A 200 -7.86 1.98 6.24
CA LEU A 200 -7.63 2.08 7.68
C LEU A 200 -6.12 2.04 7.98
N PRO A 201 -5.63 2.68 9.05
CA PRO A 201 -4.30 2.39 9.56
C PRO A 201 -4.13 0.90 9.88
N GLY A 202 -2.94 0.35 9.65
CA GLY A 202 -2.63 -1.06 9.92
C GLY A 202 -1.66 -1.67 8.93
N ASP A 203 -1.50 -2.97 9.02
CA ASP A 203 -0.59 -3.74 8.18
C ASP A 203 -1.26 -4.21 6.91
N TYR A 204 -0.55 -4.06 5.81
CA TYR A 204 -1.02 -4.42 4.48
C TYR A 204 -0.06 -5.36 3.77
N LYS A 205 -0.63 -6.26 2.97
CA LYS A 205 0.11 -7.04 1.99
C LYS A 205 -0.43 -6.73 0.60
N VAL A 206 0.41 -6.16 -0.26
CA VAL A 206 0.14 -6.00 -1.69
C VAL A 206 0.56 -7.28 -2.41
N SER A 207 -0.23 -7.74 -3.37
CA SER A 207 0.07 -8.92 -4.19
C SER A 207 -0.31 -8.66 -5.64
N ILE A 208 0.60 -8.98 -6.55
CA ILE A 208 0.38 -8.92 -7.99
C ILE A 208 -0.11 -10.29 -8.46
N ASP A 209 -1.16 -10.31 -9.26
CA ASP A 209 -1.70 -11.52 -9.83
C ASP A 209 -0.83 -12.01 -11.01
N PRO A 210 -0.25 -13.23 -10.92
CA PRO A 210 0.69 -13.73 -11.92
C PRO A 210 0.04 -14.02 -13.28
N GLU A 211 -1.22 -14.40 -13.34
CA GLU A 211 -1.91 -14.74 -14.60
C GLU A 211 -2.19 -13.49 -15.41
N THR A 212 -2.67 -12.42 -14.76
CA THR A 212 -2.90 -11.14 -15.42
C THR A 212 -1.60 -10.44 -15.78
N LEU A 213 -0.56 -10.57 -14.94
CA LEU A 213 0.78 -10.07 -15.25
C LEU A 213 1.33 -10.73 -16.52
N GLN A 214 1.27 -12.06 -16.62
CA GLN A 214 1.72 -12.79 -17.81
C GLN A 214 0.87 -12.45 -19.05
N THR A 215 -0.42 -12.17 -18.87
CA THR A 215 -1.29 -11.71 -19.95
C THR A 215 -0.89 -10.33 -20.45
N ALA A 216 -0.54 -9.41 -19.54
CA ALA A 216 -0.09 -8.05 -19.87
C ALA A 216 1.31 -8.05 -20.52
N GLU A 217 2.18 -8.98 -20.11
CA GLU A 217 3.53 -9.16 -20.66
C GLU A 217 3.89 -10.66 -20.75
N PRO A 218 3.60 -11.29 -21.90
CA PRO A 218 3.87 -12.72 -22.12
C PRO A 218 5.33 -13.13 -22.01
N LEU A 219 6.27 -12.19 -22.11
CA LEU A 219 7.70 -12.46 -21.94
C LEU A 219 8.09 -12.67 -20.47
N LEU A 220 7.23 -12.26 -19.53
CA LEU A 220 7.37 -12.57 -18.11
C LEU A 220 6.74 -13.94 -17.85
N ASP A 221 7.51 -15.01 -17.95
CA ASP A 221 7.04 -16.36 -17.63
C ASP A 221 6.91 -16.53 -16.10
N VAL A 222 5.78 -16.12 -15.59
CA VAL A 222 5.48 -16.13 -14.14
C VAL A 222 5.00 -17.49 -13.66
N LEU A 223 4.45 -18.31 -14.56
CA LEU A 223 3.74 -19.54 -14.24
C LEU A 223 4.57 -20.80 -14.44
N THR A 224 5.57 -20.76 -15.31
CA THR A 224 6.45 -21.90 -15.60
C THR A 224 7.75 -21.83 -14.82
N HIS A 225 7.68 -21.83 -13.50
CA HIS A 225 8.84 -22.15 -12.67
C HIS A 225 9.12 -23.66 -12.79
N SER A 226 9.92 -24.04 -13.77
CA SER A 226 10.53 -25.38 -13.74
C SER A 226 11.59 -25.39 -12.63
N PRO A 227 11.55 -26.35 -11.69
CA PRO A 227 12.57 -26.47 -10.63
C PRO A 227 13.95 -26.87 -11.14
N ALA A 228 14.10 -27.09 -12.43
CA ALA A 228 15.32 -27.56 -13.07
C ALA A 228 15.88 -26.48 -14.02
N GLY A 229 16.62 -25.56 -13.48
CA GLY A 229 17.83 -25.06 -14.14
C GLY A 229 17.74 -23.89 -15.11
N ASP A 230 16.58 -23.44 -15.56
CA ASP A 230 16.48 -22.35 -16.56
C ASP A 230 15.59 -21.18 -16.12
N VAL A 231 15.81 -20.73 -14.89
CA VAL A 231 15.29 -19.42 -14.48
C VAL A 231 16.39 -18.40 -14.72
N GLU A 232 16.79 -18.29 -15.96
CA GLU A 232 17.70 -17.23 -16.35
C GLU A 232 16.94 -15.93 -16.41
N ASN A 233 17.15 -15.12 -15.36
CA ASN A 233 17.12 -13.67 -15.40
C ASN A 233 15.78 -12.98 -15.60
N LYS A 234 14.77 -13.31 -14.82
CA LYS A 234 13.61 -12.43 -14.65
C LYS A 234 13.76 -11.69 -13.33
N THR A 235 14.16 -10.45 -13.39
CA THR A 235 14.42 -9.62 -12.22
C THR A 235 13.20 -8.77 -11.92
N VAL A 236 12.67 -8.86 -10.72
CA VAL A 236 11.62 -7.99 -10.22
C VAL A 236 12.23 -7.01 -9.24
N VAL A 237 12.10 -5.74 -9.50
CA VAL A 237 12.34 -4.69 -8.52
C VAL A 237 11.00 -4.31 -7.92
N SER A 238 10.78 -4.58 -6.64
CA SER A 238 9.65 -4.05 -5.91
C SER A 238 10.16 -3.03 -4.91
N ASP A 239 9.67 -1.82 -4.97
CA ASP A 239 9.96 -0.81 -3.97
C ASP A 239 8.92 -0.87 -2.85
N ALA A 240 9.22 -1.63 -1.81
CA ALA A 240 8.40 -1.63 -0.60
C ALA A 240 8.71 -0.43 0.31
N THR A 241 9.86 0.21 0.09
CA THR A 241 10.22 1.49 0.71
C THR A 241 11.29 2.14 -0.17
N LYS A 242 11.28 3.45 -0.30
CA LYS A 242 12.25 4.25 -1.06
C LYS A 242 13.74 3.95 -0.76
N ALA A 243 14.01 3.16 0.27
CA ALA A 243 15.35 2.71 0.67
C ALA A 243 15.76 1.36 0.04
N ASP A 244 14.81 0.56 -0.48
CA ASP A 244 15.05 -0.82 -0.92
C ASP A 244 15.00 -0.98 -2.46
N SER A 245 14.86 0.09 -3.22
CA SER A 245 14.71 0.12 -4.68
C SER A 245 15.90 -0.42 -5.47
N THR A 246 16.99 -0.82 -4.83
CA THR A 246 18.20 -1.31 -5.47
C THR A 246 18.41 -2.83 -5.42
N ALA A 247 17.50 -3.58 -4.80
CA ALA A 247 17.63 -5.03 -4.72
C ALA A 247 16.98 -5.72 -5.91
N PHE A 248 17.75 -6.00 -6.96
CA PHE A 248 17.37 -6.95 -7.99
C PHE A 248 17.26 -8.35 -7.37
N ALA A 249 16.04 -8.86 -7.22
CA ALA A 249 15.82 -10.20 -6.71
C ALA A 249 15.89 -11.21 -7.87
N THR A 250 16.65 -12.29 -7.69
CA THR A 250 16.78 -13.40 -8.64
C THR A 250 15.53 -14.26 -8.79
N ALA A 251 14.45 -13.94 -8.06
CA ALA A 251 13.14 -14.57 -8.17
C ALA A 251 12.05 -13.48 -8.19
N MET A 252 11.00 -13.67 -9.00
CA MET A 252 9.87 -12.75 -9.03
C MET A 252 9.24 -12.63 -7.65
N LYS A 253 9.34 -11.46 -7.05
CA LYS A 253 8.70 -11.12 -5.79
C LYS A 253 7.39 -10.40 -6.10
N LEU A 254 6.29 -11.13 -6.06
CA LEU A 254 4.96 -10.60 -6.38
C LEU A 254 4.19 -10.11 -5.15
N THR A 255 4.86 -9.96 -4.01
CA THR A 255 4.23 -9.50 -2.78
C THR A 255 5.13 -8.54 -2.01
N ALA A 256 4.52 -7.50 -1.43
CA ALA A 256 5.17 -6.59 -0.50
C ALA A 256 4.31 -6.41 0.75
N ASN A 257 4.97 -6.20 1.91
CA ASN A 257 4.29 -5.84 3.15
C ASN A 257 4.61 -4.38 3.47
N LEU A 258 3.61 -3.65 3.92
CA LEU A 258 3.74 -2.26 4.32
C LEU A 258 2.78 -1.94 5.47
N THR A 259 3.05 -0.87 6.20
CA THR A 259 2.21 -0.42 7.30
C THR A 259 1.81 1.03 7.07
N LEU A 260 0.50 1.30 7.14
CA LEU A 260 -0.02 2.66 7.23
C LEU A 260 -0.21 3.05 8.70
N THR A 261 0.20 4.25 9.06
CA THR A 261 -0.07 4.84 10.37
C THR A 261 -0.96 6.05 10.22
N GLY A 262 -1.56 6.54 11.33
CA GLY A 262 -2.39 7.73 11.29
C GLY A 262 -1.67 8.97 10.76
N GLU A 263 -0.36 9.09 11.00
CA GLU A 263 0.47 10.21 10.52
C GLU A 263 1.07 9.97 9.13
N LYS A 264 1.31 8.69 8.78
CA LYS A 264 1.80 8.25 7.47
C LYS A 264 0.76 7.35 6.83
N ASN A 265 -0.33 7.96 6.41
CA ASN A 265 -1.48 7.27 5.82
C ASN A 265 -1.42 7.18 4.28
N GLN A 266 -0.31 7.53 3.66
CA GLN A 266 -0.10 7.43 2.22
C GLN A 266 1.19 6.67 1.90
N ASN A 267 1.11 5.73 0.99
CA ASN A 267 2.23 5.07 0.33
C ASN A 267 1.93 5.04 -1.17
N LEU A 268 2.50 5.98 -1.90
CA LEU A 268 2.41 6.15 -3.35
C LEU A 268 3.77 5.89 -4.01
N ASP A 269 4.65 5.17 -3.32
CA ASP A 269 5.97 4.75 -3.81
C ASP A 269 6.02 3.20 -3.90
N GLN A 270 4.88 2.52 -4.12
CA GLN A 270 4.80 1.07 -4.24
C GLN A 270 4.85 0.66 -5.70
N ASP A 271 5.97 0.97 -6.35
CA ASP A 271 6.26 0.60 -7.73
C ASP A 271 6.66 -0.87 -7.87
N TRP A 272 6.38 -1.43 -9.04
CA TRP A 272 6.78 -2.76 -9.43
C TRP A 272 7.42 -2.73 -10.82
N GLY A 273 8.75 -2.70 -10.85
CA GLY A 273 9.53 -2.86 -12.07
C GLY A 273 9.86 -4.33 -12.31
N PHE A 274 9.60 -4.83 -13.50
CA PHE A 274 9.91 -6.18 -13.93
C PHE A 274 11.03 -6.14 -14.99
N GLY A 275 12.13 -6.85 -14.74
CA GLY A 275 13.24 -6.96 -15.69
C GLY A 275 13.09 -8.21 -16.58
N ILE A 276 13.55 -8.08 -17.82
CA ILE A 276 13.71 -9.19 -18.76
C ILE A 276 15.17 -9.29 -19.16
N SER A 277 15.69 -10.53 -19.24
CA SER A 277 17.12 -10.72 -19.49
C SER A 277 17.47 -10.98 -20.95
N ALA A 278 18.72 -10.65 -21.26
CA ALA A 278 19.35 -11.11 -22.48
C ALA A 278 19.80 -12.57 -22.35
N ASP A 279 19.62 -13.36 -23.42
CA ASP A 279 20.20 -14.69 -23.62
C ASP A 279 21.17 -14.61 -24.79
N THR A 280 22.44 -14.38 -24.49
CA THR A 280 23.45 -14.22 -25.52
C THR A 280 24.12 -15.54 -25.87
N ALA A 281 24.12 -15.89 -27.13
CA ALA A 281 24.82 -17.04 -27.65
C ALA A 281 25.84 -16.62 -28.73
N ILE A 282 26.95 -17.35 -28.81
CA ILE A 282 27.95 -17.17 -29.85
C ILE A 282 28.16 -18.45 -30.64
N LYS A 283 28.21 -18.31 -31.96
CA LYS A 283 28.57 -19.39 -32.88
C LYS A 283 29.79 -18.99 -33.67
N LYS A 284 30.78 -19.84 -33.68
CA LYS A 284 31.97 -19.69 -34.55
C LYS A 284 31.90 -20.73 -35.65
N ALA A 285 32.08 -20.32 -36.90
CA ALA A 285 32.10 -21.19 -38.04
C ALA A 285 33.21 -20.77 -39.03
N ILE A 286 33.76 -21.73 -39.74
CA ILE A 286 34.65 -21.48 -40.88
C ILE A 286 33.76 -21.13 -42.07
N THR A 287 34.01 -19.98 -42.69
CA THR A 287 33.18 -19.49 -43.80
C THR A 287 33.70 -19.91 -45.17
N ASP A 288 34.96 -20.31 -45.25
CA ASP A 288 35.58 -20.78 -46.48
C ASP A 288 36.07 -22.23 -46.27
N PRO A 289 35.21 -23.24 -46.54
CA PRO A 289 35.54 -24.65 -46.31
C PRO A 289 36.56 -25.23 -47.26
N ASP A 290 36.79 -24.59 -48.40
CA ASP A 290 37.74 -25.09 -49.42
C ASP A 290 39.22 -24.97 -48.99
N GLU A 291 39.50 -24.18 -47.96
CA GLU A 291 40.82 -23.98 -47.36
C GLU A 291 41.12 -24.92 -46.19
N VAL A 292 40.17 -25.79 -45.84
CA VAL A 292 40.25 -26.74 -44.70
C VAL A 292 40.00 -28.14 -45.21
N ASP A 293 40.86 -29.07 -44.88
CA ASP A 293 40.65 -30.49 -45.12
C ASP A 293 39.43 -30.94 -44.30
N GLN A 294 38.38 -31.37 -44.99
CA GLN A 294 37.10 -31.72 -44.35
C GLN A 294 37.15 -33.07 -43.62
N GLU A 295 38.16 -33.91 -43.89
CA GLU A 295 38.30 -35.19 -43.21
C GLU A 295 39.17 -35.06 -41.96
N THR A 296 40.22 -34.26 -42.00
CA THR A 296 41.16 -34.11 -40.87
C THR A 296 40.98 -32.83 -40.07
N PHE A 297 40.20 -31.85 -40.58
CA PHE A 297 40.09 -30.50 -40.07
C PHE A 297 41.42 -29.75 -39.93
N GLU A 298 42.40 -30.10 -40.76
CA GLU A 298 43.72 -29.47 -40.79
C GLU A 298 43.75 -28.29 -41.79
N PHE A 299 44.46 -27.24 -41.39
CA PHE A 299 44.64 -26.06 -42.23
C PHE A 299 45.88 -26.15 -43.06
N THR A 300 45.77 -25.78 -44.32
CA THR A 300 46.96 -25.73 -45.24
C THR A 300 47.89 -24.57 -44.83
N PRO A 301 49.13 -24.80 -44.45
CA PRO A 301 50.08 -23.73 -44.11
C PRO A 301 50.20 -22.66 -45.17
N GLY A 302 50.15 -21.39 -44.75
CA GLY A 302 50.24 -20.23 -45.64
C GLY A 302 48.94 -19.81 -46.31
N LYS A 303 47.86 -20.55 -46.10
CA LYS A 303 46.53 -20.18 -46.60
C LYS A 303 45.79 -19.26 -45.62
N LYS A 304 44.83 -18.50 -46.15
CA LYS A 304 43.98 -17.62 -45.39
C LYS A 304 42.72 -18.38 -44.98
N VAL A 305 42.39 -18.33 -43.70
CA VAL A 305 41.14 -18.91 -43.18
C VAL A 305 40.22 -17.78 -42.67
N THR A 306 38.98 -17.84 -43.04
CA THR A 306 37.96 -16.89 -42.58
C THR A 306 37.02 -17.58 -41.60
N TYR A 307 36.92 -17.01 -40.39
CA TYR A 307 35.93 -17.40 -39.40
C TYR A 307 34.81 -16.35 -39.35
N THR A 308 33.62 -16.82 -39.25
CA THR A 308 32.48 -15.96 -38.88
C THR A 308 32.07 -16.24 -37.43
N LEU A 309 32.04 -15.17 -36.63
CA LEU A 309 31.48 -15.17 -35.30
C LEU A 309 30.05 -14.58 -35.40
N THR A 310 29.08 -15.36 -35.07
CA THR A 310 27.69 -14.88 -35.02
C THR A 310 27.29 -14.76 -33.57
N LEU A 311 27.06 -13.55 -33.12
CA LEU A 311 26.48 -13.25 -31.82
C LEU A 311 24.97 -13.13 -31.98
N SER A 312 24.23 -13.82 -31.16
CA SER A 312 22.76 -13.71 -31.09
C SER A 312 22.31 -13.42 -29.66
N ASN A 313 21.22 -12.71 -29.56
CA ASN A 313 20.48 -12.56 -28.32
C ASN A 313 19.12 -13.23 -28.51
N ASN A 314 18.89 -14.38 -27.86
CA ASN A 314 17.66 -15.16 -27.94
C ASN A 314 16.70 -14.81 -26.79
N GLY A 315 17.17 -14.00 -25.82
CA GLY A 315 16.35 -13.51 -24.74
C GLY A 315 15.53 -12.28 -25.13
N PRO A 316 14.48 -11.97 -24.38
CA PRO A 316 13.64 -10.80 -24.63
C PRO A 316 14.31 -9.48 -24.24
N GLY A 317 15.29 -9.50 -23.32
CA GLY A 317 15.97 -8.30 -22.83
C GLY A 317 17.10 -7.84 -23.74
N VAL A 318 17.43 -6.56 -23.63
CA VAL A 318 18.55 -5.95 -24.37
C VAL A 318 19.88 -6.40 -23.78
N ALA A 319 20.79 -6.90 -24.62
CA ALA A 319 22.15 -7.21 -24.22
C ALA A 319 23.04 -5.96 -24.41
N THR A 320 23.51 -5.37 -23.31
CA THR A 320 24.40 -4.21 -23.33
C THR A 320 25.81 -4.60 -22.87
N GLY A 321 26.82 -3.89 -23.36
CA GLY A 321 28.24 -4.11 -22.96
C GLY A 321 28.80 -5.48 -23.31
N VAL A 322 28.23 -6.13 -24.31
CA VAL A 322 28.68 -7.47 -24.73
C VAL A 322 30.06 -7.38 -25.38
N THR A 323 30.97 -8.23 -24.91
CA THR A 323 32.30 -8.41 -25.51
C THR A 323 32.52 -9.86 -25.91
N VAL A 324 33.13 -10.08 -27.05
CA VAL A 324 33.49 -11.41 -27.52
C VAL A 324 35.02 -11.57 -27.45
N SER A 325 35.47 -12.66 -26.82
CA SER A 325 36.91 -12.98 -26.77
C SER A 325 37.19 -14.16 -27.69
N ASP A 326 38.00 -13.91 -28.73
CA ASP A 326 38.46 -14.94 -29.67
C ASP A 326 39.95 -14.76 -29.93
N LYS A 327 40.78 -15.27 -29.05
CA LYS A 327 42.23 -15.20 -29.16
C LYS A 327 42.76 -16.17 -30.21
N LEU A 328 43.52 -15.64 -31.17
CA LEU A 328 44.12 -16.46 -32.19
C LEU A 328 45.13 -17.45 -31.57
N PRO A 329 45.13 -18.72 -32.03
CA PRO A 329 46.11 -19.73 -31.58
C PRO A 329 47.52 -19.40 -32.06
N ALA A 330 48.51 -20.02 -31.39
CA ALA A 330 49.92 -19.89 -31.79
C ALA A 330 50.13 -20.39 -33.22
N GLY A 331 50.93 -19.64 -34.01
CA GLY A 331 51.20 -19.97 -35.41
C GLY A 331 50.22 -19.33 -36.41
N VAL A 332 49.17 -18.70 -35.98
CA VAL A 332 48.21 -17.98 -36.83
C VAL A 332 48.48 -16.48 -36.77
N LYS A 333 48.49 -15.84 -37.94
CA LYS A 333 48.62 -14.40 -38.07
C LYS A 333 47.27 -13.74 -38.34
N PHE A 334 46.98 -12.68 -37.60
CA PHE A 334 45.83 -11.82 -37.90
C PHE A 334 46.01 -11.13 -39.27
N VAL A 335 44.96 -11.15 -40.07
CA VAL A 335 44.94 -10.48 -41.38
C VAL A 335 44.00 -9.29 -41.36
N LYS A 336 42.72 -9.50 -41.00
CA LYS A 336 41.69 -8.46 -40.87
C LYS A 336 40.52 -8.98 -40.09
N ALA A 337 39.75 -8.07 -39.53
CA ALA A 337 38.39 -8.30 -39.00
C ALA A 337 37.40 -7.35 -39.70
N GLU A 338 36.20 -7.82 -39.94
CA GLU A 338 35.11 -7.06 -40.55
C GLU A 338 33.83 -7.35 -39.76
N GLY A 339 32.99 -6.35 -39.53
CA GLY A 339 31.75 -6.44 -38.79
C GLY A 339 31.51 -5.20 -37.92
N ASP A 340 30.42 -5.20 -37.18
CA ASP A 340 30.12 -4.14 -36.22
C ASP A 340 31.06 -4.26 -35.03
N GLY A 341 31.65 -3.14 -34.60
CA GLY A 341 32.61 -3.09 -33.48
C GLY A 341 34.06 -3.11 -33.91
N THR A 342 34.97 -3.27 -32.97
CA THR A 342 36.40 -3.24 -33.16
C THR A 342 37.09 -4.47 -32.56
N TYR A 343 37.96 -5.14 -33.32
CA TYR A 343 38.74 -6.27 -32.85
C TYR A 343 40.16 -5.87 -32.52
N ASP A 344 40.61 -6.14 -31.31
CA ASP A 344 42.01 -6.02 -30.90
C ASP A 344 42.70 -7.37 -31.05
N ALA A 345 43.56 -7.47 -32.06
CA ALA A 345 44.31 -8.69 -32.36
C ALA A 345 45.36 -9.07 -31.27
N THR A 346 45.70 -8.17 -30.37
CA THR A 346 46.66 -8.40 -29.29
C THR A 346 45.97 -9.12 -28.12
N THR A 347 44.79 -8.66 -27.77
CA THR A 347 43.99 -9.22 -26.66
C THR A 347 43.04 -10.32 -27.12
N GLY A 348 42.65 -10.31 -28.38
CA GLY A 348 41.63 -11.20 -28.95
C GLY A 348 40.21 -10.77 -28.61
N VAL A 349 40.00 -9.53 -28.23
CA VAL A 349 38.70 -9.01 -27.83
C VAL A 349 38.08 -8.21 -28.97
N TRP A 350 36.80 -8.53 -29.22
CA TRP A 350 35.92 -7.84 -30.13
C TRP A 350 34.94 -6.99 -29.33
#